data_15866ab531c226248df1de0d1b775f24
#
_entry.id   15866ab531c226248df1de0d1b775f24
#
_cell.length_a   1.000
_cell.length_b   1.000
_cell.length_c   1.000
_cell.angle_alpha   90.00
_cell.angle_beta   90.00
_cell.angle_gamma   90.00
#
_symmetry.space_group_name_H-M   'P 1'
#
loop_
_entity.id
_entity.type
_entity.pdbx_description
1 polymer ?
#
loop_
_entity_poly.entity_id
_entity_poly.type
_entity_poly.pdbx_seq_one_letter_code
_entity_poly.pdbx_strand_id
1 'polypeptide(L)'
;MATQPTGSLRYGFFLNPKARILFDTWIGVRPDDILLSPSGGMEDEFVAHLKKYLFFRTKASIASLTGAFRSLTLVGREAPAYATPLFSSDPAEDGLRILAGGGFAFLHPHQFAFEREAGPWIDLWIPRETFEKTLQDLERRVLSAGGTILSPEAMETYRLECGIPLSPFELNEGHFPAEAGLDAVAVSYNKGCYVGQEPVTRLKFQGQLSRKLTGLRSKSPKIQETACPRPLYSALDGSEAGTLTSLADSPAAGGVIGLGYVKRAHWEPGTALIDGTGQSYEVSDFPFVSPD
;
A
#
# COMPACT_ATOMS: atom_id res chain seq x y z
N MET A 1 -17.24 12.44 -16.28
CA MET A 1 -16.16 12.25 -15.28
C MET A 1 -16.14 13.48 -14.40
N ALA A 2 -16.24 13.32 -13.09
CA ALA A 2 -15.93 14.43 -12.21
C ALA A 2 -14.45 14.78 -12.46
N THR A 3 -14.20 16.01 -12.88
CA THR A 3 -12.84 16.53 -13.07
C THR A 3 -12.17 16.63 -11.71
N GLN A 4 -11.13 15.82 -11.49
CA GLN A 4 -10.30 15.97 -10.30
C GLN A 4 -9.49 17.27 -10.45
N PRO A 5 -9.36 18.07 -9.41
CA PRO A 5 -8.56 19.29 -9.47
C PRO A 5 -7.08 18.97 -9.66
N THR A 6 -6.37 19.86 -10.35
CA THR A 6 -4.91 19.83 -10.44
C THR A 6 -4.29 19.83 -9.04
N GLY A 7 -3.27 19.03 -8.83
CA GLY A 7 -2.61 18.81 -7.54
C GLY A 7 -3.27 17.73 -6.67
N SER A 8 -4.44 17.21 -7.08
CA SER A 8 -5.07 16.12 -6.30
C SER A 8 -4.27 14.82 -6.42
N LEU A 9 -4.25 14.07 -5.31
CA LEU A 9 -3.73 12.72 -5.23
C LEU A 9 -4.88 11.80 -4.81
N ARG A 10 -4.98 10.63 -5.44
CA ARG A 10 -5.97 9.60 -5.11
C ARG A 10 -5.32 8.24 -5.17
N TYR A 11 -5.73 7.38 -4.27
CA TYR A 11 -5.44 5.95 -4.34
C TYR A 11 -6.61 5.20 -4.97
N GLY A 12 -6.33 4.17 -5.75
CA GLY A 12 -7.38 3.41 -6.40
C GLY A 12 -6.91 2.08 -6.98
N PHE A 13 -7.86 1.30 -7.43
CA PHE A 13 -7.63 -0.01 -8.04
C PHE A 13 -8.02 -0.05 -9.51
N PHE A 14 -7.23 -0.77 -10.28
CA PHE A 14 -7.66 -1.36 -11.55
C PHE A 14 -8.20 -2.75 -11.24
N LEU A 15 -9.44 -2.99 -11.65
CA LEU A 15 -10.16 -4.22 -11.35
C LEU A 15 -10.43 -5.01 -12.63
N ASN A 16 -10.50 -6.33 -12.51
CA ASN A 16 -11.07 -7.16 -13.58
C ASN A 16 -12.62 -7.14 -13.53
N PRO A 17 -13.31 -7.69 -14.55
CA PRO A 17 -14.79 -7.72 -14.57
C PRO A 17 -15.43 -8.44 -13.37
N LYS A 18 -14.69 -9.29 -12.66
CA LYS A 18 -15.12 -9.97 -11.44
C LYS A 18 -14.81 -9.17 -10.17
N ALA A 19 -14.42 -7.89 -10.31
CA ALA A 19 -14.03 -6.97 -9.22
C ALA A 19 -12.78 -7.41 -8.42
N ARG A 20 -11.93 -8.26 -8.99
CA ARG A 20 -10.66 -8.63 -8.36
C ARG A 20 -9.59 -7.59 -8.68
N ILE A 21 -8.67 -7.38 -7.75
CA ILE A 21 -7.60 -6.40 -7.86
C ILE A 21 -6.59 -6.87 -8.90
N LEU A 22 -6.40 -6.07 -9.97
CA LEU A 22 -5.31 -6.25 -10.93
C LEU A 22 -4.08 -5.47 -10.52
N PHE A 23 -4.30 -4.20 -10.19
CA PHE A 23 -3.28 -3.25 -9.74
C PHE A 23 -3.88 -2.29 -8.74
N ASP A 24 -3.09 -1.90 -7.78
CA ASP A 24 -3.30 -0.68 -7.01
C ASP A 24 -2.39 0.43 -7.54
N THR A 25 -2.79 1.67 -7.39
CA THR A 25 -2.00 2.79 -7.92
C THR A 25 -2.35 4.11 -7.23
N TRP A 26 -1.36 4.95 -7.05
CA TRP A 26 -1.56 6.36 -6.79
C TRP A 26 -1.80 7.12 -8.10
N ILE A 27 -2.73 8.06 -8.07
CA ILE A 27 -3.18 8.85 -9.23
C ILE A 27 -3.02 10.31 -8.88
N GLY A 28 -1.99 10.94 -9.43
CA GLY A 28 -1.70 12.36 -9.27
C GLY A 28 -2.14 13.16 -10.50
N VAL A 29 -2.86 14.26 -10.31
CA VAL A 29 -3.34 15.10 -11.41
C VAL A 29 -2.44 16.33 -11.58
N ARG A 30 -1.81 16.47 -12.76
CA ARG A 30 -1.04 17.65 -13.14
C ARG A 30 -1.82 18.49 -14.17
N PRO A 31 -1.39 19.73 -14.47
CA PRO A 31 -2.09 20.58 -15.45
C PRO A 31 -2.30 19.92 -16.82
N ASP A 32 -1.30 19.18 -17.31
CA ASP A 32 -1.25 18.68 -18.68
C ASP A 32 -1.35 17.14 -18.77
N ASP A 33 -1.21 16.42 -17.65
CA ASP A 33 -1.22 14.96 -17.63
C ASP A 33 -1.66 14.36 -16.29
N ILE A 34 -1.65 13.04 -16.23
CA ILE A 34 -1.95 12.26 -15.02
C ILE A 34 -0.76 11.34 -14.73
N LEU A 35 -0.20 11.46 -13.54
CA LEU A 35 0.80 10.54 -13.02
C LEU A 35 0.10 9.31 -12.43
N LEU A 36 0.58 8.13 -12.82
CA LEU A 36 0.15 6.86 -12.27
C LEU A 36 1.36 6.16 -11.66
N SER A 37 1.27 5.78 -10.40
CA SER A 37 2.32 5.07 -9.68
C SER A 37 1.77 3.73 -9.17
N PRO A 38 1.86 2.65 -9.97
CA PRO A 38 1.48 1.32 -9.53
C PRO A 38 2.47 0.81 -8.48
N SER A 39 1.96 0.04 -7.53
CA SER A 39 2.78 -0.58 -6.49
C SER A 39 3.48 -1.85 -6.98
N GLY A 40 4.43 -2.34 -6.18
CA GLY A 40 5.01 -3.67 -6.34
C GLY A 40 5.92 -3.89 -7.56
N GLY A 41 6.42 -2.83 -8.21
CA GLY A 41 7.30 -2.97 -9.39
C GLY A 41 6.60 -3.51 -10.64
N MET A 42 5.28 -3.40 -10.72
CA MET A 42 4.44 -3.96 -11.80
C MET A 42 4.25 -2.99 -12.98
N GLU A 43 5.23 -2.13 -13.25
CA GLU A 43 5.10 -1.08 -14.27
C GLU A 43 4.83 -1.64 -15.67
N ASP A 44 5.58 -2.64 -16.10
CA ASP A 44 5.47 -3.18 -17.46
C ASP A 44 4.10 -3.82 -17.70
N GLU A 45 3.62 -4.61 -16.75
CA GLU A 45 2.28 -5.24 -16.78
C GLU A 45 1.19 -4.17 -16.74
N PHE A 46 1.37 -3.15 -15.92
CA PHE A 46 0.44 -2.04 -15.80
C PHE A 46 0.35 -1.23 -17.10
N VAL A 47 1.49 -0.88 -17.71
CA VAL A 47 1.54 -0.21 -19.01
C VAL A 47 0.91 -1.08 -20.11
N ALA A 48 1.20 -2.38 -20.12
CA ALA A 48 0.59 -3.32 -21.06
C ALA A 48 -0.93 -3.40 -20.88
N HIS A 49 -1.40 -3.36 -19.63
CA HIS A 49 -2.83 -3.32 -19.32
C HIS A 49 -3.48 -2.03 -19.84
N LEU A 50 -2.92 -0.87 -19.57
CA LEU A 50 -3.47 0.41 -20.02
C LEU A 50 -3.52 0.52 -21.55
N LYS A 51 -2.50 0.03 -22.24
CA LYS A 51 -2.45 0.01 -23.72
C LYS A 51 -3.61 -0.74 -24.36
N LYS A 52 -4.22 -1.72 -23.69
CA LYS A 52 -5.41 -2.45 -24.20
C LYS A 52 -6.63 -1.55 -24.36
N TYR A 53 -6.67 -0.41 -23.64
CA TYR A 53 -7.78 0.55 -23.66
C TYR A 53 -7.48 1.81 -24.48
N LEU A 54 -6.29 1.92 -25.06
CA LEU A 54 -5.95 3.00 -25.99
C LEU A 54 -6.39 2.63 -27.40
N PHE A 55 -7.59 3.04 -27.76
CA PHE A 55 -8.08 2.88 -29.11
C PHE A 55 -7.51 3.97 -30.03
N PHE A 56 -7.50 3.73 -31.33
CA PHE A 56 -6.94 4.65 -32.34
C PHE A 56 -7.56 6.08 -32.33
N ARG A 57 -8.75 6.25 -31.76
CA ARG A 57 -9.42 7.54 -31.57
C ARG A 57 -9.12 8.21 -30.24
N THR A 58 -8.41 7.54 -29.33
CA THR A 58 -8.08 8.08 -28.02
C THR A 58 -6.94 9.08 -28.17
N LYS A 59 -7.21 10.35 -27.85
CA LYS A 59 -6.19 11.41 -27.85
C LYS A 59 -5.38 11.39 -26.54
N ALA A 60 -4.73 10.29 -26.24
CA ALA A 60 -3.87 10.12 -25.08
C ALA A 60 -2.68 9.24 -25.44
N SER A 61 -1.56 9.45 -24.77
CA SER A 61 -0.35 8.63 -24.86
C SER A 61 0.07 8.20 -23.45
N ILE A 62 0.80 7.10 -23.37
CA ILE A 62 1.39 6.60 -22.14
C ILE A 62 2.91 6.66 -22.30
N ALA A 63 3.56 7.30 -21.34
CA ALA A 63 5.02 7.37 -21.25
C ALA A 63 5.47 6.83 -19.89
N SER A 64 6.48 5.94 -19.89
CA SER A 64 7.15 5.54 -18.65
C SER A 64 8.10 6.65 -18.20
N LEU A 65 8.08 6.92 -16.89
CA LEU A 65 8.97 7.88 -16.24
C LEU A 65 10.06 7.20 -15.40
N THR A 66 10.04 5.89 -15.24
CA THR A 66 10.94 5.12 -14.36
C THR A 66 12.41 5.34 -14.71
N GLY A 67 12.74 5.52 -15.98
CA GLY A 67 14.12 5.82 -16.41
C GLY A 67 14.61 7.23 -16.08
N ALA A 68 13.69 8.19 -15.91
CA ALA A 68 14.00 9.60 -15.68
C ALA A 68 14.10 9.98 -14.21
N PHE A 69 13.47 9.18 -13.33
CA PHE A 69 13.37 9.48 -11.90
C PHE A 69 13.90 8.32 -11.05
N ARG A 70 14.21 8.63 -9.81
CA ARG A 70 14.43 7.68 -8.72
C ARG A 70 13.55 8.11 -7.54
N SER A 71 13.05 7.14 -6.78
CA SER A 71 12.19 7.40 -5.62
C SER A 71 12.94 7.30 -4.30
N LEU A 72 12.53 8.12 -3.36
CA LEU A 72 12.85 8.06 -1.93
C LEU A 72 11.55 8.14 -1.16
N THR A 73 11.44 7.39 -0.09
CA THR A 73 10.30 7.45 0.81
C THR A 73 10.73 8.01 2.16
N LEU A 74 10.02 9.01 2.65
CA LEU A 74 10.14 9.54 4.01
C LEU A 74 8.92 9.07 4.80
N VAL A 75 9.15 8.49 5.97
CA VAL A 75 8.09 8.01 6.86
C VAL A 75 8.27 8.53 8.28
N GLY A 76 7.16 8.63 9.00
CA GLY A 76 7.15 9.06 10.38
C GLY A 76 6.75 10.53 10.57
N ARG A 77 6.53 10.90 11.81
CA ARG A 77 5.96 12.21 12.22
C ARG A 77 6.69 13.41 11.64
N GLU A 78 8.01 13.34 11.56
CA GLU A 78 8.86 14.43 11.08
C GLU A 78 9.10 14.45 9.57
N ALA A 79 8.57 13.47 8.81
CA ALA A 79 8.75 13.40 7.37
C ALA A 79 8.39 14.70 6.62
N PRO A 80 7.29 15.43 6.97
CA PRO A 80 6.95 16.70 6.33
C PRO A 80 8.02 17.77 6.50
N ALA A 81 8.68 17.84 7.66
CA ALA A 81 9.73 18.84 7.93
C ALA A 81 10.95 18.67 7.00
N TYR A 82 11.21 17.46 6.56
CA TYR A 82 12.29 17.16 5.61
C TYR A 82 11.88 17.31 4.15
N ALA A 83 10.62 17.00 3.81
CA ALA A 83 10.11 17.08 2.45
C ALA A 83 9.78 18.52 2.03
N THR A 84 9.16 19.32 2.91
CA THR A 84 8.65 20.67 2.60
C THR A 84 9.71 21.60 1.97
N PRO A 85 10.98 21.64 2.41
CA PRO A 85 11.99 22.51 1.79
C PRO A 85 12.34 22.13 0.35
N LEU A 86 11.91 20.97 -0.13
CA LEU A 86 12.13 20.53 -1.51
C LEU A 86 11.00 20.99 -2.46
N PHE A 87 9.87 21.46 -1.94
CA PHE A 87 8.73 21.84 -2.77
C PHE A 87 8.93 23.21 -3.44
N SER A 88 8.42 23.37 -4.66
CA SER A 88 8.53 24.59 -5.44
C SER A 88 7.53 25.68 -5.04
N SER A 89 6.49 25.32 -4.32
CA SER A 89 5.42 26.23 -3.87
C SER A 89 4.91 25.82 -2.49
N ASP A 90 4.30 26.78 -1.81
CA ASP A 90 3.67 26.56 -0.51
C ASP A 90 2.61 25.45 -0.58
N PRO A 91 2.62 24.48 0.30
CA PRO A 91 1.74 23.34 0.22
C PRO A 91 0.27 23.76 0.43
N ALA A 92 -0.55 23.55 -0.59
CA ALA A 92 -1.95 23.24 -0.31
C ALA A 92 -2.01 21.89 0.38
N GLU A 93 -2.99 21.68 1.26
CA GLU A 93 -3.16 20.43 2.00
C GLU A 93 -3.04 19.19 1.11
N ASP A 94 -2.63 18.08 1.63
CA ASP A 94 -2.50 16.71 1.10
C ASP A 94 -2.58 16.53 -0.43
N GLY A 95 -1.59 15.87 -1.03
CA GLY A 95 -1.67 15.53 -2.44
C GLY A 95 -0.33 15.51 -3.18
N LEU A 96 -0.42 15.73 -4.48
CA LEU A 96 0.72 15.79 -5.38
C LEU A 96 1.43 17.15 -5.27
N ARG A 97 2.75 17.12 -5.12
CA ARG A 97 3.61 18.32 -5.07
C ARG A 97 4.65 18.29 -6.18
N ILE A 98 5.05 19.48 -6.63
CA ILE A 98 6.17 19.64 -7.55
C ILE A 98 7.41 20.04 -6.74
N LEU A 99 8.55 19.41 -7.03
CA LEU A 99 9.83 19.70 -6.40
C LEU A 99 10.53 20.87 -7.08
N ALA A 100 11.21 21.73 -6.32
CA ALA A 100 11.95 22.86 -6.86
C ALA A 100 13.08 22.45 -7.81
N GLY A 101 13.66 21.27 -7.61
CA GLY A 101 14.68 20.66 -8.50
C GLY A 101 14.09 19.87 -9.68
N GLY A 102 12.79 19.99 -9.95
CA GLY A 102 12.06 19.12 -10.85
C GLY A 102 11.63 17.82 -10.15
N GLY A 103 10.69 17.10 -10.76
CA GLY A 103 10.11 15.92 -10.12
C GLY A 103 8.87 16.24 -9.28
N PHE A 104 8.47 15.31 -8.44
CA PHE A 104 7.19 15.41 -7.73
C PHE A 104 7.24 14.60 -6.43
N ALA A 105 6.31 14.94 -5.52
CA ALA A 105 6.09 14.18 -4.30
C ALA A 105 4.63 13.76 -4.20
N PHE A 106 4.42 12.54 -3.76
CA PHE A 106 3.13 12.04 -3.33
C PHE A 106 3.06 12.18 -1.81
N LEU A 107 2.28 13.15 -1.34
CA LEU A 107 1.89 13.22 0.05
C LEU A 107 0.65 12.35 0.18
N HIS A 108 0.82 11.18 0.77
CA HIS A 108 -0.30 10.26 0.92
C HIS A 108 -1.38 10.91 1.78
N PRO A 109 -2.62 11.04 1.28
CA PRO A 109 -3.71 11.56 2.09
C PRO A 109 -3.90 10.66 3.32
N HIS A 110 -4.13 11.24 4.50
CA HIS A 110 -4.44 10.50 5.74
C HIS A 110 -5.80 9.79 5.66
N GLN A 111 -5.99 8.97 4.62
CA GLN A 111 -7.21 8.21 4.38
C GLN A 111 -7.12 6.80 4.94
N PHE A 112 -5.91 6.28 5.10
CA PHE A 112 -5.66 4.98 5.70
C PHE A 112 -5.53 5.11 7.21
N ALA A 113 -6.11 4.17 7.95
CA ALA A 113 -6.05 4.17 9.41
C ALA A 113 -4.60 4.14 9.92
N PHE A 114 -3.74 3.36 9.27
CA PHE A 114 -2.33 3.23 9.61
C PHE A 114 -1.54 4.55 9.43
N GLU A 115 -1.88 5.38 8.43
CA GLU A 115 -1.19 6.67 8.22
C GLU A 115 -1.47 7.66 9.32
N ARG A 116 -2.65 7.60 9.94
CA ARG A 116 -3.01 8.45 11.08
C ARG A 116 -2.19 8.10 12.32
N GLU A 117 -1.84 6.85 12.48
CA GLU A 117 -1.14 6.34 13.65
C GLU A 117 0.38 6.31 13.43
N ALA A 118 0.85 5.85 12.26
CA ALA A 118 2.27 5.75 11.92
C ALA A 118 2.93 7.08 11.52
N GLY A 119 2.16 8.13 11.30
CA GLY A 119 2.63 9.41 10.79
C GLY A 119 2.65 9.48 9.26
N PRO A 120 2.97 10.66 8.72
CA PRO A 120 2.96 10.91 7.28
C PRO A 120 3.89 9.98 6.50
N TRP A 121 3.43 9.60 5.31
CA TRP A 121 4.18 8.85 4.33
C TRP A 121 4.31 9.70 3.06
N ILE A 122 5.53 9.96 2.63
CA ILE A 122 5.83 10.88 1.53
C ILE A 122 6.78 10.20 0.56
N ASP A 123 6.33 9.98 -0.66
CA ASP A 123 7.16 9.48 -1.75
C ASP A 123 7.67 10.65 -2.58
N LEU A 124 8.99 10.77 -2.69
CA LEU A 124 9.69 11.76 -3.49
C LEU A 124 10.21 11.11 -4.77
N TRP A 125 9.79 11.62 -5.92
CA TRP A 125 10.28 11.22 -7.23
C TRP A 125 11.22 12.31 -7.76
N ILE A 126 12.50 12.05 -7.66
CA ILE A 126 13.59 13.00 -7.89
C ILE A 126 14.23 12.70 -9.24
N PRO A 127 14.46 13.71 -10.11
CA PRO A 127 15.19 13.50 -11.36
C PRO A 127 16.53 12.80 -11.10
N ARG A 128 16.86 11.85 -11.97
CA ARG A 128 18.07 11.02 -11.83
C ARG A 128 19.34 11.87 -11.71
N GLU A 129 19.40 13.01 -12.42
CA GLU A 129 20.55 13.92 -12.42
C GLU A 129 20.78 14.60 -11.07
N THR A 130 19.75 14.85 -10.30
CA THR A 130 19.82 15.53 -9.00
C THR A 130 19.66 14.59 -7.83
N PHE A 131 19.39 13.30 -8.07
CA PHE A 131 19.04 12.33 -7.05
C PHE A 131 20.11 12.18 -5.98
N GLU A 132 21.37 11.92 -6.37
CA GLU A 132 22.47 11.66 -5.42
C GLU A 132 22.74 12.86 -4.50
N LYS A 133 22.67 14.07 -5.05
CA LYS A 133 22.83 15.29 -4.27
C LYS A 133 21.69 15.46 -3.25
N THR A 134 20.44 15.23 -3.69
CA THR A 134 19.25 15.34 -2.85
C THR A 134 19.26 14.27 -1.76
N LEU A 135 19.64 13.04 -2.10
CA LEU A 135 19.78 11.94 -1.14
C LEU A 135 20.78 12.30 -0.03
N GLN A 136 22.01 12.69 -0.39
CA GLN A 136 23.06 13.05 0.58
C GLN A 136 22.64 14.21 1.51
N ASP A 137 21.91 15.19 0.96
CA ASP A 137 21.42 16.30 1.78
C ASP A 137 20.32 15.85 2.75
N LEU A 138 19.36 15.06 2.30
CA LEU A 138 18.32 14.48 3.15
C LEU A 138 18.90 13.56 4.22
N GLU A 139 19.80 12.64 3.87
CA GLU A 139 20.47 11.75 4.81
C GLU A 139 21.15 12.53 5.94
N ARG A 140 21.97 13.55 5.58
CA ARG A 140 22.65 14.38 6.55
C ARG A 140 21.66 15.07 7.51
N ARG A 141 20.57 15.63 6.97
CA ARG A 141 19.54 16.33 7.76
C ARG A 141 18.80 15.38 8.68
N VAL A 142 18.37 14.23 8.16
CA VAL A 142 17.65 13.20 8.92
C VAL A 142 18.53 12.66 10.05
N LEU A 143 19.77 12.24 9.73
CA LEU A 143 20.69 11.66 10.73
C LEU A 143 21.09 12.69 11.81
N SER A 144 21.33 13.97 11.43
CA SER A 144 21.67 15.03 12.40
C SER A 144 20.53 15.34 13.37
N ALA A 145 19.30 15.02 13.02
CA ALA A 145 18.12 15.22 13.86
C ALA A 145 17.68 13.95 14.63
N GLY A 146 18.49 12.88 14.59
CA GLY A 146 18.21 11.64 15.29
C GLY A 146 17.30 10.66 14.53
N GLY A 147 16.99 10.95 13.26
CA GLY A 147 16.33 10.01 12.39
C GLY A 147 17.27 8.89 11.93
N THR A 148 16.75 7.93 11.17
CA THR A 148 17.52 6.78 10.69
C THR A 148 17.23 6.48 9.22
N ILE A 149 18.11 5.72 8.58
CA ILE A 149 17.93 5.19 7.24
C ILE A 149 17.47 3.74 7.36
N LEU A 150 16.29 3.45 6.82
CA LEU A 150 15.73 2.10 6.87
C LEU A 150 16.35 1.24 5.78
N SER A 151 16.75 0.01 6.12
CA SER A 151 17.02 -1.03 5.13
C SER A 151 15.69 -1.51 4.50
N PRO A 152 15.74 -2.20 3.35
CA PRO A 152 14.53 -2.80 2.76
C PRO A 152 13.79 -3.71 3.74
N GLU A 153 14.50 -4.49 4.55
CA GLU A 153 13.94 -5.39 5.56
C GLU A 153 13.27 -4.61 6.70
N ALA A 154 13.91 -3.52 7.16
CA ALA A 154 13.33 -2.65 8.19
C ALA A 154 12.08 -1.93 7.66
N MET A 155 12.08 -1.53 6.38
CA MET A 155 10.91 -0.93 5.74
C MET A 155 9.76 -1.94 5.61
N GLU A 156 10.06 -3.19 5.28
CA GLU A 156 9.07 -4.26 5.22
C GLU A 156 8.48 -4.54 6.62
N THR A 157 9.32 -4.59 7.65
CA THR A 157 8.86 -4.73 9.05
C THR A 157 7.95 -3.56 9.43
N TYR A 158 8.34 -2.31 9.14
CA TYR A 158 7.55 -1.12 9.41
C TYR A 158 6.19 -1.15 8.69
N ARG A 159 6.17 -1.55 7.41
CA ARG A 159 4.94 -1.73 6.65
C ARG A 159 3.97 -2.69 7.34
N LEU A 160 4.49 -3.85 7.79
CA LEU A 160 3.70 -4.86 8.47
C LEU A 160 3.22 -4.37 9.84
N GLU A 161 4.06 -3.69 10.61
CA GLU A 161 3.68 -3.06 11.88
C GLU A 161 2.48 -2.14 11.71
N CYS A 162 2.46 -1.36 10.62
CA CYS A 162 1.35 -0.48 10.26
C CYS A 162 0.14 -1.22 9.66
N GLY A 163 0.27 -2.50 9.29
CA GLY A 163 -0.79 -3.27 8.63
C GLY A 163 -1.05 -2.87 7.18
N ILE A 164 -0.05 -2.33 6.48
CA ILE A 164 -0.17 -1.86 5.09
C ILE A 164 -0.10 -3.04 4.12
N PRO A 165 -1.17 -3.33 3.36
CA PRO A 165 -1.12 -4.34 2.30
C PRO A 165 -0.34 -3.85 1.09
N LEU A 166 0.35 -4.75 0.40
CA LEU A 166 1.19 -4.47 -0.75
C LEU A 166 0.92 -5.42 -1.92
N SER A 167 0.95 -4.89 -3.15
CA SER A 167 0.98 -5.72 -4.36
C SER A 167 2.38 -6.33 -4.57
N PRO A 168 2.49 -7.57 -5.06
CA PRO A 168 1.39 -8.51 -5.36
C PRO A 168 1.02 -9.42 -4.17
N PHE A 169 1.52 -9.17 -2.97
CA PHE A 169 1.40 -10.08 -1.82
C PHE A 169 -0.05 -10.13 -1.31
N GLU A 170 -0.55 -9.02 -0.79
CA GLU A 170 -1.92 -8.91 -0.30
C GLU A 170 -2.89 -8.42 -1.39
N LEU A 171 -2.42 -7.57 -2.32
CA LEU A 171 -3.26 -6.95 -3.35
C LEU A 171 -3.02 -7.61 -4.70
N ASN A 172 -3.89 -8.54 -5.08
CA ASN A 172 -3.79 -9.33 -6.31
C ASN A 172 -5.15 -9.87 -6.77
N GLU A 173 -5.19 -10.58 -7.89
CA GLU A 173 -6.42 -11.14 -8.49
C GLU A 173 -7.14 -12.18 -7.59
N GLY A 174 -6.56 -12.58 -6.49
CA GLY A 174 -7.20 -13.42 -5.49
C GLY A 174 -8.25 -12.67 -4.67
N HIS A 175 -8.20 -11.33 -4.60
CA HIS A 175 -8.88 -10.57 -3.57
C HIS A 175 -9.78 -9.46 -4.11
N PHE A 176 -10.82 -9.11 -3.34
CA PHE A 176 -11.63 -7.91 -3.54
C PHE A 176 -11.06 -6.74 -2.72
N PRO A 177 -11.25 -5.48 -3.13
CA PRO A 177 -10.88 -4.32 -2.31
C PRO A 177 -11.43 -4.36 -0.88
N ALA A 178 -12.68 -4.80 -0.71
CA ALA A 178 -13.32 -4.91 0.60
C ALA A 178 -12.71 -6.02 1.48
N GLU A 179 -12.18 -7.12 0.90
CA GLU A 179 -11.48 -8.15 1.65
C GLU A 179 -10.17 -7.62 2.24
N ALA A 180 -9.51 -6.66 1.55
CA ALA A 180 -8.32 -5.97 2.01
C ALA A 180 -8.59 -4.80 2.96
N GLY A 181 -9.87 -4.47 3.23
CA GLY A 181 -10.25 -3.33 4.06
C GLY A 181 -10.08 -1.96 3.40
N LEU A 182 -9.85 -1.90 2.08
CA LEU A 182 -9.51 -0.68 1.35
C LEU A 182 -10.67 -0.11 0.51
N ASP A 183 -11.86 -0.68 0.60
CA ASP A 183 -13.00 -0.23 -0.20
C ASP A 183 -13.46 1.20 0.16
N ALA A 184 -13.33 1.62 1.41
CA ALA A 184 -13.69 2.95 1.85
C ALA A 184 -12.79 4.05 1.27
N VAL A 185 -11.51 3.76 1.03
CA VAL A 185 -10.51 4.74 0.58
C VAL A 185 -10.22 4.67 -0.91
N ALA A 186 -10.34 3.48 -1.51
CA ALA A 186 -9.91 3.23 -2.89
C ALA A 186 -11.07 3.02 -3.88
N VAL A 187 -12.33 2.91 -3.40
CA VAL A 187 -13.49 2.64 -4.24
C VAL A 187 -14.51 3.76 -4.17
N SER A 188 -14.90 4.28 -5.34
CA SER A 188 -15.98 5.26 -5.43
C SER A 188 -17.27 4.57 -5.86
N TYR A 189 -18.31 4.71 -5.05
CA TYR A 189 -19.65 4.18 -5.34
C TYR A 189 -20.54 5.19 -6.06
N ASN A 190 -20.13 6.46 -6.14
CA ASN A 190 -20.93 7.58 -6.65
C ASN A 190 -20.41 8.15 -7.99
N LYS A 191 -19.42 7.50 -8.61
CA LYS A 191 -18.92 7.91 -9.94
C LYS A 191 -19.58 7.11 -11.06
N GLY A 192 -19.38 7.54 -12.33
CA GLY A 192 -19.83 6.81 -13.51
C GLY A 192 -19.28 5.37 -13.58
N CYS A 193 -19.79 4.61 -14.54
CA CYS A 193 -19.48 3.18 -14.70
C CYS A 193 -17.98 2.91 -14.84
N TYR A 194 -17.52 1.82 -14.22
CA TYR A 194 -16.16 1.30 -14.31
C TYR A 194 -16.15 -0.22 -14.31
N VAL A 195 -15.06 -0.81 -14.75
CA VAL A 195 -14.91 -2.27 -14.81
C VAL A 195 -15.00 -2.87 -13.40
N GLY A 196 -15.84 -3.87 -13.20
CA GLY A 196 -16.06 -4.53 -11.90
C GLY A 196 -17.01 -3.80 -10.94
N GLN A 197 -17.66 -2.70 -11.36
CA GLN A 197 -18.56 -1.93 -10.49
C GLN A 197 -19.73 -2.74 -9.92
N GLU A 198 -20.37 -3.56 -10.75
CA GLU A 198 -21.54 -4.34 -10.31
C GLU A 198 -21.21 -5.32 -9.18
N PRO A 199 -20.18 -6.21 -9.30
CA PRO A 199 -19.76 -7.06 -8.20
C PRO A 199 -19.29 -6.32 -6.96
N VAL A 200 -18.57 -5.18 -7.12
CA VAL A 200 -18.14 -4.32 -5.99
C VAL A 200 -19.36 -3.78 -5.24
N THR A 201 -20.31 -3.20 -5.97
CA THR A 201 -21.53 -2.63 -5.39
C THR A 201 -22.37 -3.69 -4.71
N ARG A 202 -22.54 -4.85 -5.36
CA ARG A 202 -23.27 -5.99 -4.79
C ARG A 202 -22.62 -6.49 -3.49
N LEU A 203 -21.29 -6.60 -3.45
CA LEU A 203 -20.57 -7.00 -2.25
C LEU A 203 -20.77 -5.99 -1.11
N LYS A 204 -20.74 -4.69 -1.40
CA LYS A 204 -20.95 -3.62 -0.40
C LYS A 204 -22.33 -3.63 0.22
N PHE A 205 -23.38 -3.76 -0.59
CA PHE A 205 -24.76 -3.52 -0.12
C PHE A 205 -25.56 -4.79 0.17
N GLN A 206 -25.18 -5.94 -0.39
CA GLN A 206 -25.93 -7.19 -0.29
C GLN A 206 -25.06 -8.38 0.13
N GLY A 207 -23.74 -8.23 0.09
CA GLY A 207 -22.81 -9.32 0.34
C GLY A 207 -22.30 -9.39 1.77
N GLN A 208 -21.77 -10.54 2.11
CA GLN A 208 -20.95 -10.74 3.30
C GLN A 208 -19.59 -11.22 2.84
N LEU A 209 -18.52 -10.65 3.41
CA LEU A 209 -17.16 -11.12 3.16
C LEU A 209 -17.03 -12.57 3.64
N SER A 210 -16.43 -13.41 2.80
CA SER A 210 -16.06 -14.78 3.17
C SER A 210 -14.73 -14.86 3.91
N ARG A 211 -13.89 -13.84 3.72
CA ARG A 211 -12.58 -13.66 4.37
C ARG A 211 -12.23 -12.17 4.43
N LYS A 212 -11.29 -11.81 5.29
CA LYS A 212 -10.72 -10.45 5.37
C LYS A 212 -9.22 -10.54 5.66
N LEU A 213 -8.50 -9.48 5.29
CA LEU A 213 -7.12 -9.28 5.73
C LEU A 213 -7.11 -9.02 7.23
N THR A 214 -6.25 -9.73 7.95
CA THR A 214 -6.10 -9.64 9.41
C THR A 214 -4.62 -9.58 9.77
N GLY A 215 -4.33 -9.03 10.94
CA GLY A 215 -3.05 -9.21 11.61
C GLY A 215 -2.91 -10.61 12.19
N LEU A 216 -1.69 -11.08 12.23
CA LEU A 216 -1.31 -12.38 12.81
C LEU A 216 -0.09 -12.18 13.70
N ARG A 217 -0.20 -12.52 14.99
CA ARG A 217 0.92 -12.53 15.93
C ARG A 217 1.37 -13.96 16.16
N SER A 218 2.64 -14.25 15.92
CA SER A 218 3.17 -15.58 16.23
C SER A 218 3.44 -15.73 17.72
N LYS A 219 3.15 -16.91 18.24
CA LYS A 219 3.55 -17.32 19.59
C LYS A 219 5.02 -17.76 19.67
N SER A 220 5.65 -17.99 18.53
CA SER A 220 7.08 -18.29 18.45
C SER A 220 7.90 -17.00 18.37
N PRO A 221 9.02 -16.90 19.09
CA PRO A 221 9.81 -15.67 19.12
C PRO A 221 10.63 -15.43 17.85
N LYS A 222 10.65 -16.38 16.91
CA LYS A 222 11.43 -16.31 15.67
C LYS A 222 10.67 -16.91 14.52
N ILE A 223 10.92 -16.37 13.34
CA ILE A 223 10.44 -16.92 12.07
C ILE A 223 11.14 -18.26 11.83
N GLN A 224 10.34 -19.31 11.58
CA GLN A 224 10.84 -20.63 11.21
C GLN A 224 11.04 -20.77 9.71
N GLU A 225 10.15 -20.15 8.92
CA GLU A 225 10.15 -20.16 7.48
C GLU A 225 9.70 -18.79 6.98
N THR A 226 10.43 -18.19 6.07
CA THR A 226 10.13 -16.85 5.51
C THR A 226 9.26 -16.90 4.26
N ALA A 227 9.21 -18.03 3.55
CA ALA A 227 8.46 -18.14 2.32
C ALA A 227 6.95 -17.95 2.53
N CYS A 228 6.36 -17.01 1.81
CA CYS A 228 4.94 -16.75 1.72
C CYS A 228 4.52 -16.72 0.23
N PRO A 229 3.26 -17.02 -0.11
CA PRO A 229 2.13 -17.31 0.79
C PRO A 229 2.14 -18.74 1.35
N ARG A 230 1.53 -18.93 2.55
CA ARG A 230 1.36 -20.23 3.20
C ARG A 230 -0.07 -20.46 3.68
N PRO A 231 -0.61 -21.69 3.59
CA PRO A 231 -1.93 -21.99 4.13
C PRO A 231 -1.96 -21.89 5.65
N LEU A 232 -3.09 -21.42 6.18
CA LEU A 232 -3.41 -21.37 7.60
C LEU A 232 -4.55 -22.33 7.91
N TYR A 233 -4.43 -23.01 9.04
CA TYR A 233 -5.40 -23.96 9.55
C TYR A 233 -5.83 -23.57 10.96
N SER A 234 -7.05 -23.89 11.32
CA SER A 234 -7.55 -23.74 12.68
C SER A 234 -6.77 -24.65 13.65
N ALA A 235 -6.26 -24.08 14.73
CA ALA A 235 -5.58 -24.85 15.77
C ALA A 235 -6.54 -25.78 16.55
N LEU A 236 -7.87 -25.55 16.44
CA LEU A 236 -8.88 -26.31 17.16
C LEU A 236 -9.23 -27.62 16.46
N ASP A 237 -9.45 -27.59 15.15
CA ASP A 237 -10.01 -28.72 14.39
C ASP A 237 -9.25 -29.04 13.10
N GLY A 238 -8.17 -28.30 12.80
CA GLY A 238 -7.36 -28.50 11.59
C GLY A 238 -8.03 -28.07 10.29
N SER A 239 -9.20 -27.43 10.33
CA SER A 239 -9.88 -26.94 9.14
C SER A 239 -9.09 -25.81 8.50
N GLU A 240 -9.17 -25.66 7.16
CA GLU A 240 -8.52 -24.58 6.43
C GLU A 240 -9.11 -23.23 6.85
N ALA A 241 -8.26 -22.39 7.45
CA ALA A 241 -8.66 -21.10 8.01
C ALA A 241 -8.28 -19.90 7.12
N GLY A 242 -7.31 -20.03 6.23
CA GLY A 242 -6.90 -18.92 5.38
C GLY A 242 -5.52 -19.05 4.76
N THR A 243 -4.87 -17.89 4.53
CA THR A 243 -3.54 -17.81 3.90
C THR A 243 -2.73 -16.71 4.56
N LEU A 244 -1.56 -17.02 5.09
CA LEU A 244 -0.54 -16.06 5.49
C LEU A 244 0.14 -15.50 4.24
N THR A 245 0.21 -14.17 4.12
CA THR A 245 0.73 -13.51 2.91
C THR A 245 2.07 -12.85 3.11
N SER A 246 2.32 -12.31 4.30
CA SER A 246 3.58 -11.64 4.65
C SER A 246 3.92 -11.87 6.11
N LEU A 247 5.22 -11.81 6.44
CA LEU A 247 5.75 -12.12 7.77
C LEU A 247 7.03 -11.34 8.04
N ALA A 248 7.16 -10.76 9.23
CA ALA A 248 8.40 -10.14 9.69
C ALA A 248 8.63 -10.34 11.17
N ASP A 249 9.90 -10.25 11.58
CA ASP A 249 10.28 -10.16 12.99
C ASP A 249 10.25 -8.69 13.40
N SER A 250 9.39 -8.33 14.34
CA SER A 250 9.22 -6.98 14.85
C SER A 250 9.56 -6.90 16.33
N PRO A 251 10.73 -6.35 16.66
CA PRO A 251 11.07 -6.08 18.06
C PRO A 251 10.06 -5.13 18.74
N ALA A 252 9.53 -4.16 18.01
CA ALA A 252 8.54 -3.20 18.53
C ALA A 252 7.20 -3.85 18.86
N ALA A 253 6.77 -4.82 18.06
CA ALA A 253 5.56 -5.61 18.34
C ALA A 253 5.80 -6.77 19.32
N GLY A 254 7.05 -6.96 19.77
CA GLY A 254 7.44 -8.00 20.73
C GLY A 254 7.59 -9.40 20.13
N GLY A 255 7.80 -9.51 18.82
CA GLY A 255 8.02 -10.81 18.15
C GLY A 255 7.54 -10.82 16.70
N VAL A 256 7.27 -12.02 16.20
CA VAL A 256 6.89 -12.22 14.80
C VAL A 256 5.45 -11.79 14.54
N ILE A 257 5.29 -10.93 13.55
CA ILE A 257 3.99 -10.46 13.06
C ILE A 257 3.81 -10.79 11.59
N GLY A 258 2.58 -10.83 11.12
CA GLY A 258 2.29 -11.06 9.71
C GLY A 258 0.91 -10.54 9.31
N LEU A 259 0.69 -10.51 8.00
CA LEU A 259 -0.62 -10.28 7.41
C LEU A 259 -1.13 -11.55 6.73
N GLY A 260 -2.44 -11.74 6.75
CA GLY A 260 -3.04 -12.89 6.09
C GLY A 260 -4.53 -12.71 5.85
N TYR A 261 -5.03 -13.40 4.83
CA TYR A 261 -6.47 -13.48 4.59
C TYR A 261 -7.07 -14.65 5.37
N VAL A 262 -7.91 -14.34 6.34
CA VAL A 262 -8.53 -15.31 7.21
C VAL A 262 -10.03 -15.43 6.90
N LYS A 263 -10.51 -16.67 6.82
CA LYS A 263 -11.93 -16.99 6.57
C LYS A 263 -12.80 -16.51 7.72
N ARG A 264 -14.05 -16.16 7.42
CA ARG A 264 -15.01 -15.57 8.35
C ARG A 264 -15.18 -16.36 9.65
N ALA A 265 -15.12 -17.69 9.59
CA ALA A 265 -15.26 -18.53 10.78
C ALA A 265 -14.10 -18.41 11.79
N HIS A 266 -12.98 -17.81 11.37
CA HIS A 266 -11.73 -17.81 12.12
C HIS A 266 -11.09 -16.42 12.27
N TRP A 267 -11.70 -15.36 11.79
CA TRP A 267 -11.07 -14.02 11.73
C TRP A 267 -11.22 -13.15 12.99
N GLU A 268 -11.88 -13.67 14.03
CA GLU A 268 -12.03 -12.90 15.26
C GLU A 268 -10.69 -12.84 16.03
N PRO A 269 -10.32 -11.67 16.57
CA PRO A 269 -9.11 -11.52 17.36
C PRO A 269 -9.04 -12.56 18.49
N GLY A 270 -7.84 -13.11 18.74
CA GLY A 270 -7.61 -14.19 19.71
C GLY A 270 -7.76 -15.58 19.13
N THR A 271 -8.27 -15.75 17.89
CA THR A 271 -8.39 -17.06 17.26
C THR A 271 -7.00 -17.65 16.98
N ALA A 272 -6.78 -18.89 17.42
CA ALA A 272 -5.51 -19.60 17.24
C ALA A 272 -5.48 -20.33 15.89
N LEU A 273 -4.41 -20.07 15.13
CA LEU A 273 -4.15 -20.66 13.82
C LEU A 273 -2.77 -21.31 13.79
N ILE A 274 -2.56 -22.25 12.87
CA ILE A 274 -1.28 -22.92 12.64
C ILE A 274 -1.01 -22.91 11.13
N ASP A 275 0.22 -22.65 10.73
CA ASP A 275 0.62 -22.81 9.33
C ASP A 275 1.11 -24.22 8.99
N GLY A 276 1.43 -24.45 7.71
CA GLY A 276 1.91 -25.74 7.23
C GLY A 276 3.25 -26.19 7.81
N THR A 277 4.00 -25.31 8.51
CA THR A 277 5.25 -25.64 9.20
C THR A 277 5.05 -25.99 10.68
N GLY A 278 3.83 -25.84 11.19
CA GLY A 278 3.49 -26.00 12.59
C GLY A 278 3.70 -24.74 13.45
N GLN A 279 4.05 -23.60 12.84
CA GLN A 279 4.15 -22.35 13.58
C GLN A 279 2.74 -21.82 13.92
N SER A 280 2.57 -21.45 15.19
CA SER A 280 1.28 -20.99 15.72
C SER A 280 1.18 -19.47 15.65
N TYR A 281 -0.03 -19.00 15.33
CA TYR A 281 -0.41 -17.60 15.26
C TYR A 281 -1.68 -17.37 16.05
N GLU A 282 -1.88 -16.11 16.43
CA GLU A 282 -3.13 -15.60 16.96
C GLU A 282 -3.60 -14.47 16.07
N VAL A 283 -4.85 -14.50 15.67
CA VAL A 283 -5.48 -13.39 14.91
C VAL A 283 -5.51 -12.15 15.77
N SER A 284 -5.07 -11.03 15.21
CA SER A 284 -5.08 -9.73 15.88
C SER A 284 -5.54 -8.63 14.92
N ASP A 285 -5.94 -7.51 15.50
CA ASP A 285 -6.08 -6.28 14.73
C ASP A 285 -4.71 -5.69 14.40
N PHE A 286 -4.70 -4.75 13.46
CA PHE A 286 -3.54 -3.92 13.14
C PHE A 286 -3.97 -2.43 13.13
N PRO A 287 -3.06 -1.46 13.35
CA PRO A 287 -1.61 -1.61 13.43
C PRO A 287 -1.15 -2.45 14.63
N PHE A 288 0.00 -3.10 14.50
CA PHE A 288 0.56 -3.93 15.58
C PHE A 288 1.29 -3.10 16.64
N VAL A 289 1.73 -1.91 16.26
CA VAL A 289 2.44 -0.97 17.12
C VAL A 289 1.72 0.36 17.02
N SER A 290 1.31 0.90 18.16
CA SER A 290 0.83 2.30 18.21
C SER A 290 2.04 3.21 18.17
N PRO A 291 2.10 4.21 17.30
CA PRO A 291 3.16 5.22 17.35
C PRO A 291 3.00 6.04 18.64
N ASP A 292 4.02 6.08 19.45
CA ASP A 292 4.13 6.96 20.62
C ASP A 292 4.29 8.42 20.21
#